data_da77ded67a71e15ee11cc7b823159188
#
_entry.id   da77ded67a71e15ee11cc7b823159188
#
_cell.length_a   1.000
_cell.length_b   1.000
_cell.length_c   1.000
_cell.angle_alpha   90.00
_cell.angle_beta   90.00
_cell.angle_gamma   90.00
#
_symmetry.space_group_name_H-M   'P 1'
#
loop_
_entity.id
_entity.type
_entity.pdbx_description
1 polymer ?
#
loop_
_entity_poly.entity_id
_entity_poly.type
_entity_poly.pdbx_seq_one_letter_code
_entity_poly.pdbx_strand_id
1 'polypeptide(L)'
;VHTLRSIREKFNKNLFAGCAVNPYKYTPCTCFPQHFKLFKKISLGASFMVTQFGWDMLKLQELRWSLFRRSLHIPSIARFLVLTPDKAEEICSGKLPGVHISPDFQAMLRRETMHSMAQFEAAQWRRIQIHAAGARFLGYSGIQIAGLERPDQINIMLNRIREALNEFAGFEEWRTAYQEYYARLDMAPYPYRFYEFEELFSKAHPSEMPRMANAEIPPLEDGEKFKLNLAHKLFANADRLPASERYLTKKLLVSCRGCPECRLPSTAFVCPETCPKGMANGPCGASKANGECEHTSKECIYSKRMR
;
A
#
# COMPACT_ATOMS: atom_id res chain seq x y z
N VAL A 1 -12.59 -7.78 1.18
CA VAL A 1 -12.86 -8.88 0.25
C VAL A 1 -14.25 -9.42 0.47
N HIS A 2 -14.59 -9.94 1.65
CA HIS A 2 -15.94 -10.46 1.95
C HIS A 2 -17.03 -9.38 1.83
N THR A 3 -16.79 -8.17 2.32
CA THR A 3 -17.72 -7.04 2.21
C THR A 3 -18.12 -6.77 0.75
N LEU A 4 -17.17 -6.77 -0.19
CA LEU A 4 -17.47 -6.57 -1.61
C LEU A 4 -18.34 -7.71 -2.17
N ARG A 5 -18.04 -8.96 -1.78
CA ARG A 5 -18.88 -10.12 -2.17
C ARG A 5 -20.30 -9.95 -1.65
N SER A 6 -20.46 -9.73 -0.33
CA SER A 6 -21.78 -9.57 0.28
C SER A 6 -22.56 -8.38 -0.27
N ILE A 7 -21.89 -7.29 -0.59
CA ILE A 7 -22.53 -6.12 -1.23
C ILE A 7 -23.04 -6.52 -2.62
N ARG A 8 -22.25 -7.22 -3.43
CA ARG A 8 -22.68 -7.65 -4.77
C ARG A 8 -23.79 -8.68 -4.75
N GLU A 9 -23.76 -9.60 -3.77
CA GLU A 9 -24.82 -10.58 -3.57
C GLU A 9 -26.14 -9.92 -3.18
N LYS A 10 -26.10 -8.89 -2.31
CA LYS A 10 -27.30 -8.20 -1.80
C LYS A 10 -27.89 -7.15 -2.74
N PHE A 11 -27.02 -6.40 -3.45
CA PHE A 11 -27.42 -5.21 -4.22
C PHE A 11 -27.39 -5.39 -5.73
N ASN A 12 -27.21 -6.63 -6.18
CA ASN A 12 -27.08 -6.96 -7.60
C ASN A 12 -25.87 -6.25 -8.30
N LYS A 13 -25.57 -6.61 -9.55
CA LYS A 13 -24.38 -6.14 -10.30
C LYS A 13 -24.36 -4.63 -10.61
N ASN A 14 -25.41 -3.90 -10.26
CA ASN A 14 -25.56 -2.48 -10.61
C ASN A 14 -24.84 -1.50 -9.67
N LEU A 15 -24.22 -1.98 -8.58
CA LEU A 15 -23.49 -1.10 -7.66
C LEU A 15 -22.07 -0.83 -8.15
N PHE A 16 -21.74 0.45 -8.31
CA PHE A 16 -20.40 0.91 -8.65
C PHE A 16 -19.53 0.99 -7.39
N ALA A 17 -18.90 -0.13 -7.03
CA ALA A 17 -18.16 -0.28 -5.80
C ALA A 17 -16.67 -0.01 -5.97
N GLY A 18 -16.11 0.91 -5.18
CA GLY A 18 -14.68 1.18 -5.14
C GLY A 18 -13.93 0.35 -4.10
N CYS A 19 -12.62 0.29 -4.25
CA CYS A 19 -11.75 -0.31 -3.25
C CYS A 19 -10.50 0.53 -2.98
N ALA A 20 -9.99 0.47 -1.75
CA ALA A 20 -8.76 1.13 -1.36
C ALA A 20 -7.54 0.20 -1.47
N VAL A 21 -6.38 0.78 -1.79
CA VAL A 21 -5.07 0.12 -1.78
C VAL A 21 -4.01 1.06 -1.20
N ASN A 22 -3.04 0.52 -0.47
CA ASN A 22 -1.88 1.28 -0.01
C ASN A 22 -0.64 0.81 -0.79
N PRO A 23 -0.19 1.53 -1.82
CA PRO A 23 0.99 1.15 -2.59
C PRO A 23 2.32 1.41 -1.86
N TYR A 24 2.32 2.29 -0.87
CA TYR A 24 3.53 2.76 -0.18
C TYR A 24 4.08 1.72 0.81
N LYS A 25 4.50 0.58 0.28
CA LYS A 25 5.06 -0.56 1.00
C LYS A 25 6.44 -0.89 0.43
N TYR A 26 7.44 -0.93 1.29
CA TYR A 26 8.86 -0.93 0.90
C TYR A 26 9.61 -2.21 1.28
N THR A 27 8.90 -3.28 1.57
CA THR A 27 9.47 -4.63 1.69
C THR A 27 8.65 -5.63 0.88
N PRO A 28 9.24 -6.72 0.38
CA PRO A 28 8.49 -7.77 -0.32
C PRO A 28 7.32 -8.29 0.50
N CYS A 29 7.56 -8.56 1.79
CA CYS A 29 6.57 -9.11 2.72
C CYS A 29 5.40 -8.16 3.00
N THR A 30 5.50 -6.89 2.68
CA THR A 30 4.41 -5.92 2.85
C THR A 30 3.80 -5.51 1.51
N CYS A 31 4.60 -5.43 0.44
CA CYS A 31 4.18 -5.03 -0.90
C CYS A 31 3.28 -6.09 -1.56
N PHE A 32 3.77 -7.32 -1.69
CA PHE A 32 3.03 -8.38 -2.37
C PHE A 32 1.66 -8.69 -1.77
N PRO A 33 1.48 -8.77 -0.44
CA PRO A 33 0.16 -8.95 0.15
C PRO A 33 -0.82 -7.82 -0.17
N GLN A 34 -0.35 -6.57 -0.30
CA GLN A 34 -1.20 -5.45 -0.70
C GLN A 34 -1.70 -5.59 -2.15
N HIS A 35 -0.78 -5.88 -3.08
CA HIS A 35 -1.13 -6.11 -4.47
C HIS A 35 -2.06 -7.32 -4.62
N PHE A 36 -1.75 -8.42 -3.98
CA PHE A 36 -2.60 -9.62 -3.99
C PHE A 36 -4.02 -9.35 -3.46
N LYS A 37 -4.13 -8.58 -2.38
CA LYS A 37 -5.43 -8.15 -1.86
C LYS A 37 -6.20 -7.28 -2.84
N LEU A 38 -5.52 -6.38 -3.55
CA LEU A 38 -6.12 -5.56 -4.59
C LEU A 38 -6.66 -6.45 -5.73
N PHE A 39 -5.85 -7.38 -6.22
CA PHE A 39 -6.28 -8.30 -7.30
C PHE A 39 -7.52 -9.11 -6.91
N LYS A 40 -7.58 -9.61 -5.66
CA LYS A 40 -8.78 -10.24 -5.12
C LYS A 40 -9.99 -9.30 -5.06
N LYS A 41 -9.81 -8.02 -4.71
CA LYS A 41 -10.92 -7.06 -4.71
C LYS A 41 -11.46 -6.81 -6.11
N ILE A 42 -10.57 -6.71 -7.10
CA ILE A 42 -10.93 -6.54 -8.50
C ILE A 42 -11.66 -7.78 -9.01
N SER A 43 -11.16 -8.98 -8.77
CA SER A 43 -11.84 -10.23 -9.15
C SER A 43 -13.22 -10.42 -8.53
N LEU A 44 -13.45 -9.81 -7.36
CA LEU A 44 -14.76 -9.77 -6.69
C LEU A 44 -15.63 -8.59 -7.16
N GLY A 45 -15.15 -7.83 -8.15
CA GLY A 45 -15.92 -6.82 -8.86
C GLY A 45 -15.81 -5.41 -8.30
N ALA A 46 -14.68 -5.04 -7.74
CA ALA A 46 -14.40 -3.63 -7.55
C ALA A 46 -14.36 -2.93 -8.91
N SER A 47 -15.11 -1.84 -9.05
CA SER A 47 -15.27 -1.08 -10.29
C SER A 47 -14.23 0.02 -10.47
N PHE A 48 -13.61 0.47 -9.38
CA PHE A 48 -12.50 1.41 -9.36
C PHE A 48 -11.64 1.23 -8.11
N MET A 49 -10.43 1.74 -8.14
CA MET A 49 -9.55 1.76 -6.96
C MET A 49 -9.13 3.18 -6.59
N VAL A 50 -8.87 3.37 -5.29
CA VAL A 50 -8.33 4.61 -4.73
C VAL A 50 -7.07 4.28 -3.93
N THR A 51 -5.97 5.01 -4.14
CA THR A 51 -4.73 4.78 -3.39
C THR A 51 -4.80 5.39 -1.99
N GLN A 52 -3.89 5.00 -1.10
CA GLN A 52 -3.60 5.77 0.11
C GLN A 52 -2.85 7.06 -0.26
N PHE A 53 -2.79 8.02 0.65
CA PHE A 53 -1.93 9.20 0.51
C PHE A 53 -0.46 8.82 0.53
N GLY A 54 0.32 9.48 -0.33
CA GLY A 54 1.78 9.33 -0.38
C GLY A 54 2.39 10.17 -1.48
N TRP A 55 3.71 10.23 -1.51
CA TRP A 55 4.47 11.16 -2.36
C TRP A 55 5.47 10.46 -3.27
N ASP A 56 5.70 9.16 -3.09
CA ASP A 56 6.59 8.37 -3.93
C ASP A 56 5.89 7.93 -5.23
N MET A 57 6.22 8.62 -6.32
CA MET A 57 5.62 8.33 -7.64
C MET A 57 6.08 6.99 -8.22
N LEU A 58 7.25 6.47 -7.81
CA LEU A 58 7.68 5.12 -8.16
C LEU A 58 6.70 4.06 -7.66
N LYS A 59 6.16 4.23 -6.46
CA LYS A 59 5.15 3.32 -5.91
C LYS A 59 3.81 3.40 -6.63
N LEU A 60 3.46 4.56 -7.17
CA LEU A 60 2.28 4.70 -8.02
C LEU A 60 2.49 4.00 -9.37
N GLN A 61 3.66 4.14 -9.99
CA GLN A 61 4.00 3.43 -11.21
C GLN A 61 4.04 1.91 -10.99
N GLU A 62 4.71 1.46 -9.92
CA GLU A 62 4.77 0.05 -9.53
C GLU A 62 3.36 -0.58 -9.46
N LEU A 63 2.43 0.11 -8.80
CA LEU A 63 1.04 -0.36 -8.69
C LEU A 63 0.38 -0.50 -10.07
N ARG A 64 0.57 0.47 -10.98
CA ARG A 64 0.03 0.41 -12.35
C ARG A 64 0.65 -0.75 -13.14
N TRP A 65 1.96 -0.96 -13.01
CA TRP A 65 2.66 -2.04 -13.67
C TRP A 65 2.29 -3.42 -13.13
N SER A 66 2.04 -3.54 -11.82
CA SER A 66 1.53 -4.77 -11.21
C SER A 66 0.15 -5.16 -11.76
N LEU A 67 -0.72 -4.17 -11.99
CA LEU A 67 -2.01 -4.38 -12.66
C LEU A 67 -1.83 -4.79 -14.12
N PHE A 68 -0.95 -4.10 -14.85
CA PHE A 68 -0.63 -4.40 -16.25
C PHE A 68 -0.15 -5.85 -16.43
N ARG A 69 0.79 -6.31 -15.58
CA ARG A 69 1.28 -7.70 -15.60
C ARG A 69 0.19 -8.75 -15.46
N ARG A 70 -0.94 -8.40 -14.88
CA ARG A 70 -2.08 -9.31 -14.67
C ARG A 70 -3.24 -9.03 -15.61
N SER A 71 -3.03 -8.19 -16.63
CA SER A 71 -4.07 -7.76 -17.56
C SER A 71 -5.32 -7.21 -16.85
N LEU A 72 -5.12 -6.54 -15.73
CA LEU A 72 -6.19 -5.93 -14.94
C LEU A 72 -6.34 -4.46 -15.29
N HIS A 73 -7.47 -4.12 -15.87
CA HIS A 73 -7.83 -2.77 -16.27
C HIS A 73 -8.93 -2.26 -15.33
N ILE A 74 -8.59 -1.28 -14.50
CA ILE A 74 -9.52 -0.68 -13.55
C ILE A 74 -9.25 0.83 -13.45
N PRO A 75 -10.29 1.68 -13.48
CA PRO A 75 -10.14 3.10 -13.17
C PRO A 75 -9.44 3.30 -11.84
N SER A 76 -8.43 4.16 -11.82
CA SER A 76 -7.52 4.32 -10.70
C SER A 76 -7.45 5.78 -10.28
N ILE A 77 -7.67 6.07 -9.01
CA ILE A 77 -7.62 7.42 -8.45
C ILE A 77 -6.39 7.50 -7.54
N ALA A 78 -5.45 8.38 -7.89
CA ALA A 78 -4.32 8.70 -7.02
C ALA A 78 -4.73 9.74 -5.97
N ARG A 79 -4.31 9.55 -4.71
CA ARG A 79 -4.63 10.48 -3.62
C ARG A 79 -3.41 11.25 -3.18
N PHE A 80 -3.57 12.55 -3.07
CA PHE A 80 -2.56 13.47 -2.57
C PHE A 80 -3.10 14.27 -1.40
N LEU A 81 -2.22 14.63 -0.48
CA LEU A 81 -2.54 15.41 0.71
C LEU A 81 -1.75 16.72 0.66
N VAL A 82 -2.45 17.83 0.80
CA VAL A 82 -1.83 19.12 1.08
C VAL A 82 -1.36 19.09 2.53
N LEU A 83 -0.04 19.19 2.72
CA LEU A 83 0.57 19.10 4.04
C LEU A 83 0.60 20.49 4.70
N THR A 84 0.02 20.59 5.87
CA THR A 84 0.31 21.69 6.81
C THR A 84 1.40 21.23 7.79
N PRO A 85 2.09 22.14 8.52
CA PRO A 85 3.04 21.74 9.56
C PRO A 85 2.42 20.78 10.59
N ASP A 86 1.21 21.07 11.05
CA ASP A 86 0.50 20.25 12.03
C ASP A 86 0.17 18.87 11.46
N LYS A 87 -0.24 18.80 10.20
CA LYS A 87 -0.53 17.55 9.52
C LYS A 87 0.73 16.70 9.30
N ALA A 88 1.85 17.32 8.98
CA ALA A 88 3.13 16.64 8.89
C ALA A 88 3.56 16.07 10.25
N GLU A 89 3.34 16.80 11.34
CA GLU A 89 3.63 16.32 12.70
C GLU A 89 2.71 15.15 13.10
N GLU A 90 1.42 15.21 12.77
CA GLU A 90 0.50 14.10 12.98
C GLU A 90 0.93 12.82 12.23
N ILE A 91 1.43 12.95 11.00
CA ILE A 91 1.96 11.82 10.24
C ILE A 91 3.19 11.24 10.91
N CYS A 92 4.15 12.09 11.28
CA CYS A 92 5.40 11.66 11.91
C CYS A 92 5.19 11.04 13.29
N SER A 93 4.21 11.54 14.05
CA SER A 93 3.83 10.95 15.35
C SER A 93 2.99 9.68 15.24
N GLY A 94 2.65 9.24 14.00
CA GLY A 94 1.86 8.03 13.76
C GLY A 94 0.36 8.17 14.00
N LYS A 95 -0.15 9.40 14.16
CA LYS A 95 -1.59 9.66 14.36
C LYS A 95 -2.44 9.42 13.11
N LEU A 96 -1.81 9.40 11.93
CA LEU A 96 -2.47 9.05 10.67
C LEU A 96 -2.06 7.64 10.23
N PRO A 97 -2.86 6.61 10.51
CA PRO A 97 -2.50 5.23 10.20
C PRO A 97 -2.28 5.00 8.70
N GLY A 98 -1.17 4.34 8.35
CA GLY A 98 -0.86 3.94 6.98
C GLY A 98 -0.39 5.08 6.07
N VAL A 99 -0.19 6.28 6.59
CA VAL A 99 0.45 7.42 5.90
C VAL A 99 1.81 7.66 6.54
N HIS A 100 2.85 7.75 5.71
CA HIS A 100 4.22 7.93 6.18
C HIS A 100 4.96 8.87 5.24
N ILE A 101 5.88 9.64 5.78
CA ILE A 101 6.83 10.47 5.04
C ILE A 101 8.25 10.09 5.45
N SER A 102 9.21 10.29 4.53
CA SER A 102 10.62 10.03 4.83
C SER A 102 11.17 11.07 5.81
N PRO A 103 12.24 10.74 6.56
CA PRO A 103 12.93 11.72 7.39
C PRO A 103 13.45 12.92 6.59
N ASP A 104 13.94 12.68 5.37
CA ASP A 104 14.42 13.73 4.47
C ASP A 104 13.29 14.66 4.04
N PHE A 105 12.13 14.09 3.71
CA PHE A 105 10.94 14.88 3.37
C PHE A 105 10.44 15.71 4.56
N GLN A 106 10.41 15.13 5.76
CA GLN A 106 10.08 15.87 6.98
C GLN A 106 11.05 17.04 7.23
N ALA A 107 12.35 16.80 7.07
CA ALA A 107 13.37 17.84 7.22
C ALA A 107 13.21 18.96 6.18
N MET A 108 12.84 18.61 4.95
CA MET A 108 12.53 19.59 3.90
C MET A 108 11.32 20.46 4.30
N LEU A 109 10.23 19.85 4.73
CA LEU A 109 9.03 20.57 5.17
C LEU A 109 9.33 21.55 6.32
N ARG A 110 10.12 21.12 7.31
CA ARG A 110 10.56 21.98 8.41
C ARG A 110 11.37 23.17 7.91
N ARG A 111 12.30 22.97 6.97
CA ARG A 111 13.07 24.08 6.38
C ARG A 111 12.18 25.09 5.64
N GLU A 112 11.21 24.59 4.88
CA GLU A 112 10.28 25.47 4.15
C GLU A 112 9.45 26.35 5.10
N THR A 113 9.00 25.81 6.24
CA THR A 113 8.26 26.61 7.23
C THR A 113 9.11 27.65 7.96
N MET A 114 10.43 27.41 8.06
CA MET A 114 11.34 28.36 8.71
C MET A 114 11.52 29.66 7.90
N HIS A 115 11.31 29.63 6.58
CA HIS A 115 11.45 30.82 5.75
C HIS A 115 10.20 31.70 5.81
N SER A 116 9.05 31.18 5.44
CA SER A 116 7.76 31.84 5.60
C SER A 116 6.60 30.87 5.32
N MET A 117 5.42 31.14 5.88
CA MET A 117 4.22 30.35 5.58
C MET A 117 3.80 30.46 4.11
N ALA A 118 4.01 31.60 3.47
CA ALA A 118 3.68 31.80 2.05
C ALA A 118 4.58 30.93 1.15
N GLN A 119 5.87 30.84 1.46
CA GLN A 119 6.79 29.94 0.72
C GLN A 119 6.45 28.47 0.96
N PHE A 120 6.12 28.10 2.20
CA PHE A 120 5.66 26.78 2.51
C PHE A 120 4.40 26.41 1.70
N GLU A 121 3.40 27.27 1.66
CA GLU A 121 2.18 27.06 0.88
C GLU A 121 2.48 26.96 -0.62
N ALA A 122 3.32 27.84 -1.17
CA ALA A 122 3.73 27.78 -2.58
C ALA A 122 4.44 26.45 -2.92
N ALA A 123 5.31 25.96 -2.05
CA ALA A 123 5.98 24.69 -2.20
C ALA A 123 4.99 23.50 -2.17
N GLN A 124 3.96 23.56 -1.30
CA GLN A 124 2.88 22.56 -1.27
C GLN A 124 2.14 22.51 -2.61
N TRP A 125 1.76 23.67 -3.15
CA TRP A 125 1.09 23.74 -4.45
C TRP A 125 1.96 23.17 -5.56
N ARG A 126 3.25 23.51 -5.57
CA ARG A 126 4.18 22.98 -6.58
C ARG A 126 4.29 21.46 -6.50
N ARG A 127 4.38 20.87 -5.32
CA ARG A 127 4.38 19.41 -5.14
C ARG A 127 3.11 18.77 -5.69
N ILE A 128 1.95 19.31 -5.35
CA ILE A 128 0.67 18.80 -5.85
C ILE A 128 0.61 18.89 -7.38
N GLN A 129 1.09 19.97 -7.99
CA GLN A 129 1.15 20.13 -9.45
C GLN A 129 2.00 19.02 -10.11
N ILE A 130 3.21 18.82 -9.62
CA ILE A 130 4.13 17.79 -10.15
C ILE A 130 3.52 16.39 -9.99
N HIS A 131 2.89 16.09 -8.85
CA HIS A 131 2.27 14.79 -8.61
C HIS A 131 0.99 14.59 -9.44
N ALA A 132 0.19 15.62 -9.63
CA ALA A 132 -1.01 15.56 -10.46
C ALA A 132 -0.67 15.27 -11.94
N ALA A 133 0.32 15.98 -12.48
CA ALA A 133 0.84 15.72 -13.82
C ALA A 133 1.40 14.30 -13.95
N GLY A 134 2.19 13.86 -12.96
CA GLY A 134 2.73 12.51 -12.93
C GLY A 134 1.67 11.42 -12.87
N ALA A 135 0.63 11.61 -12.07
CA ALA A 135 -0.48 10.66 -12.02
C ALA A 135 -1.15 10.49 -13.40
N ARG A 136 -1.33 11.59 -14.16
CA ARG A 136 -1.83 11.54 -15.54
C ARG A 136 -0.91 10.70 -16.43
N PHE A 137 0.40 10.98 -16.44
CA PHE A 137 1.36 10.25 -17.28
C PHE A 137 1.49 8.77 -16.89
N LEU A 138 1.31 8.43 -15.62
CA LEU A 138 1.29 7.04 -15.14
C LEU A 138 -0.05 6.33 -15.40
N GLY A 139 -1.01 6.97 -16.08
CA GLY A 139 -2.26 6.36 -16.50
C GLY A 139 -3.32 6.26 -15.40
N TYR A 140 -3.27 7.12 -14.39
CA TYR A 140 -4.37 7.26 -13.43
C TYR A 140 -5.54 7.98 -14.08
N SER A 141 -6.76 7.49 -13.81
CA SER A 141 -8.01 8.04 -14.38
C SER A 141 -8.45 9.33 -13.70
N GLY A 142 -7.92 9.60 -12.50
CA GLY A 142 -8.25 10.79 -11.73
C GLY A 142 -7.35 10.96 -10.51
N ILE A 143 -7.50 12.11 -9.86
CA ILE A 143 -6.80 12.44 -8.63
C ILE A 143 -7.81 12.88 -7.57
N GLN A 144 -7.52 12.59 -6.32
CA GLN A 144 -8.22 13.13 -5.16
C GLN A 144 -7.24 13.89 -4.29
N ILE A 145 -7.54 15.14 -4.00
CA ILE A 145 -6.73 16.00 -3.13
C ILE A 145 -7.50 16.25 -1.84
N ALA A 146 -6.80 16.10 -0.73
CA ALA A 146 -7.32 16.33 0.62
C ALA A 146 -6.44 17.36 1.35
N GLY A 147 -6.91 17.84 2.51
CA GLY A 147 -6.20 18.84 3.32
C GLY A 147 -6.48 20.29 2.90
N LEU A 148 -7.55 20.51 2.15
CA LEU A 148 -8.07 21.84 1.85
C LEU A 148 -9.15 22.18 2.88
N GLU A 149 -8.96 23.29 3.57
CA GLU A 149 -9.86 23.70 4.65
C GLU A 149 -10.83 24.81 4.23
N ARG A 150 -10.49 25.57 3.18
CA ARG A 150 -11.27 26.73 2.75
C ARG A 150 -11.73 26.60 1.30
N PRO A 151 -12.95 27.06 0.96
CA PRO A 151 -13.47 27.01 -0.41
C PRO A 151 -12.64 27.74 -1.46
N ASP A 152 -12.00 28.86 -1.10
CA ASP A 152 -11.11 29.63 -1.99
C ASP A 152 -9.90 28.80 -2.43
N GLN A 153 -9.35 27.98 -1.54
CA GLN A 153 -8.23 27.08 -1.85
C GLN A 153 -8.60 26.05 -2.92
N ILE A 154 -9.85 25.64 -3.00
CA ILE A 154 -10.31 24.68 -4.03
C ILE A 154 -10.18 25.28 -5.43
N ASN A 155 -10.59 26.53 -5.61
CA ASN A 155 -10.50 27.22 -6.90
C ASN A 155 -9.02 27.45 -7.32
N ILE A 156 -8.19 27.86 -6.37
CA ILE A 156 -6.74 28.01 -6.58
C ILE A 156 -6.15 26.67 -7.03
N MET A 157 -6.44 25.59 -6.31
CA MET A 157 -5.96 24.25 -6.61
C MET A 157 -6.39 23.81 -8.01
N LEU A 158 -7.68 23.94 -8.36
CA LEU A 158 -8.18 23.52 -9.66
C LEU A 158 -7.47 24.24 -10.82
N ASN A 159 -7.22 25.55 -10.69
CA ASN A 159 -6.49 26.31 -11.68
C ASN A 159 -5.04 25.83 -11.79
N ARG A 160 -4.35 25.66 -10.69
CA ARG A 160 -2.95 25.18 -10.65
C ARG A 160 -2.81 23.78 -11.22
N ILE A 161 -3.79 22.89 -10.98
CA ILE A 161 -3.75 21.55 -11.59
C ILE A 161 -3.97 21.61 -13.10
N ARG A 162 -4.90 22.47 -13.59
CA ARG A 162 -5.07 22.66 -15.02
C ARG A 162 -3.79 23.18 -15.69
N GLU A 163 -3.11 24.12 -15.05
CA GLU A 163 -1.80 24.60 -15.51
C GLU A 163 -0.77 23.45 -15.55
N ALA A 164 -0.65 22.69 -14.48
CA ALA A 164 0.30 21.57 -14.37
C ALA A 164 0.04 20.45 -15.40
N LEU A 165 -1.21 20.17 -15.72
CA LEU A 165 -1.56 19.17 -16.74
C LEU A 165 -1.17 19.61 -18.18
N ASN A 166 -0.90 20.89 -18.40
CA ASN A 166 -0.46 21.46 -19.66
C ASN A 166 1.01 21.89 -19.65
N GLU A 167 1.68 21.84 -18.48
CA GLU A 167 3.06 22.29 -18.30
C GLU A 167 4.07 21.41 -19.03
N PHE A 168 3.83 20.09 -19.03
CA PHE A 168 4.75 19.11 -19.54
C PHE A 168 4.23 18.50 -20.86
N ALA A 169 5.06 18.49 -21.90
CA ALA A 169 4.72 17.92 -23.20
C ALA A 169 4.59 16.39 -23.16
N GLY A 170 5.30 15.71 -22.23
CA GLY A 170 5.27 14.26 -22.10
C GLY A 170 5.87 13.75 -20.80
N PHE A 171 5.86 12.43 -20.70
CA PHE A 171 6.37 11.72 -19.51
C PHE A 171 7.84 12.04 -19.21
N GLU A 172 8.71 12.12 -20.22
CA GLU A 172 10.14 12.35 -20.04
C GLU A 172 10.43 13.73 -19.44
N GLU A 173 9.74 14.76 -19.92
CA GLU A 173 9.89 16.11 -19.41
C GLU A 173 9.39 16.20 -17.96
N TRP A 174 8.23 15.63 -17.68
CA TRP A 174 7.71 15.53 -16.32
C TRP A 174 8.67 14.74 -15.41
N ARG A 175 9.19 13.60 -15.86
CA ARG A 175 10.12 12.76 -15.10
C ARG A 175 11.36 13.56 -14.70
N THR A 176 11.94 14.28 -15.64
CA THR A 176 13.11 15.14 -15.39
C THR A 176 12.79 16.18 -14.32
N ALA A 177 11.68 16.90 -14.46
CA ALA A 177 11.26 17.91 -13.47
C ALA A 177 10.98 17.29 -12.08
N TYR A 178 10.36 16.11 -12.03
CA TYR A 178 10.16 15.39 -10.77
C TYR A 178 11.48 14.97 -10.14
N GLN A 179 12.40 14.43 -10.91
CA GLN A 179 13.72 14.01 -10.43
C GLN A 179 14.57 15.18 -9.96
N GLU A 180 14.54 16.31 -10.65
CA GLU A 180 15.24 17.52 -10.25
C GLU A 180 14.63 18.10 -8.95
N TYR A 181 13.31 18.13 -8.83
CA TYR A 181 12.63 18.64 -7.63
C TYR A 181 12.99 17.82 -6.38
N TYR A 182 13.11 16.51 -6.54
CA TYR A 182 13.41 15.57 -5.46
C TYR A 182 14.86 15.03 -5.49
N ALA A 183 15.77 15.64 -6.23
CA ALA A 183 17.11 15.11 -6.52
C ALA A 183 17.94 14.73 -5.29
N ARG A 184 17.63 15.31 -4.12
CA ARG A 184 18.37 15.09 -2.87
C ARG A 184 17.51 14.44 -1.78
N LEU A 185 16.32 13.96 -2.14
CA LEU A 185 15.39 13.39 -1.17
C LEU A 185 15.20 11.90 -1.42
N ASP A 186 15.35 11.13 -0.36
CA ASP A 186 14.83 9.77 -0.32
C ASP A 186 13.34 9.81 0.04
N MET A 187 12.50 9.37 -0.87
CA MET A 187 11.05 9.37 -0.66
C MET A 187 10.56 8.13 0.12
N ALA A 188 11.40 7.11 0.28
CA ALA A 188 11.06 5.95 1.10
C ALA A 188 11.03 6.34 2.60
N PRO A 189 9.92 6.13 3.31
CA PRO A 189 9.79 6.55 4.72
C PRO A 189 10.60 5.67 5.68
N TYR A 190 11.26 4.66 5.19
CA TYR A 190 12.03 3.67 5.94
C TYR A 190 13.35 3.37 5.20
N PRO A 191 14.36 2.78 5.87
CA PRO A 191 15.62 2.41 5.23
C PRO A 191 15.49 1.31 4.18
N TYR A 192 14.35 0.62 4.14
CA TYR A 192 14.04 -0.39 3.13
C TYR A 192 13.51 0.27 1.87
N ARG A 193 14.03 -0.15 0.70
CA ARG A 193 13.75 0.47 -0.60
C ARG A 193 13.34 -0.57 -1.65
N PHE A 194 12.56 -1.55 -1.26
CA PHE A 194 12.07 -2.54 -2.21
C PHE A 194 11.07 -1.92 -3.18
N TYR A 195 11.34 -2.12 -4.46
CA TYR A 195 10.40 -1.90 -5.57
C TYR A 195 10.24 -3.19 -6.35
N GLU A 196 9.02 -3.49 -6.81
CA GLU A 196 8.68 -4.74 -7.49
C GLU A 196 9.36 -4.87 -8.86
N PHE A 197 9.69 -3.75 -9.51
CA PHE A 197 10.28 -3.71 -10.86
C PHE A 197 11.58 -2.94 -10.89
N GLU A 198 12.48 -3.38 -11.78
CA GLU A 198 13.80 -2.75 -11.98
C GLU A 198 13.73 -1.48 -12.85
N GLU A 199 12.74 -1.39 -13.75
CA GLU A 199 12.68 -0.40 -14.82
C GLU A 199 11.77 0.79 -14.50
N LEU A 200 11.40 0.98 -13.23
CA LEU A 200 10.57 2.10 -12.83
C LEU A 200 11.21 3.44 -13.25
N PHE A 201 10.40 4.34 -13.75
CA PHE A 201 10.80 5.62 -14.33
C PHE A 201 11.63 5.56 -15.62
N SER A 202 11.94 4.38 -16.14
CA SER A 202 12.54 4.31 -17.48
C SER A 202 11.55 4.74 -18.57
N LYS A 203 10.26 4.48 -18.37
CA LYS A 203 9.15 4.85 -19.26
C LYS A 203 7.81 4.88 -18.50
N ALA A 204 6.83 5.62 -19.03
CA ALA A 204 5.50 5.74 -18.41
C ALA A 204 4.75 4.40 -18.40
N HIS A 205 4.78 3.68 -19.53
CA HIS A 205 4.20 2.36 -19.70
C HIS A 205 5.25 1.36 -20.18
N PRO A 206 5.24 0.13 -19.68
CA PRO A 206 6.09 -0.90 -20.24
C PRO A 206 5.59 -1.24 -21.66
N SER A 207 6.46 -1.14 -22.66
CA SER A 207 6.18 -1.64 -24.03
C SER A 207 6.21 -3.17 -24.09
N GLU A 208 6.96 -3.77 -23.17
CA GLU A 208 7.07 -5.22 -22.93
C GLU A 208 6.75 -5.51 -21.47
N MET A 209 6.65 -6.80 -21.12
CA MET A 209 6.43 -7.21 -19.73
C MET A 209 7.58 -6.68 -18.84
N PRO A 210 7.30 -5.86 -17.81
CA PRO A 210 8.33 -5.27 -16.97
C PRO A 210 9.08 -6.36 -16.19
N ARG A 211 10.40 -6.18 -16.04
CA ARG A 211 11.24 -7.10 -15.27
C ARG A 211 10.99 -6.94 -13.77
N MET A 212 10.81 -8.08 -13.11
CA MET A 212 10.69 -8.11 -11.64
C MET A 212 12.05 -7.88 -11.01
N ALA A 213 12.10 -7.04 -10.00
CA ALA A 213 13.26 -6.92 -9.14
C ALA A 213 13.44 -8.17 -8.28
N ASN A 214 14.69 -8.49 -7.95
CA ASN A 214 14.99 -9.55 -7.01
C ASN A 214 14.46 -9.17 -5.62
N ALA A 215 13.65 -10.05 -5.05
CA ALA A 215 13.07 -9.87 -3.73
C ALA A 215 13.72 -10.83 -2.73
N GLU A 216 14.60 -10.33 -1.91
CA GLU A 216 15.09 -11.08 -0.76
C GLU A 216 14.04 -11.07 0.36
N ILE A 217 13.47 -12.24 0.62
CA ILE A 217 12.54 -12.44 1.73
C ILE A 217 13.35 -13.04 2.87
N PRO A 218 13.49 -12.35 4.02
CA PRO A 218 14.27 -12.86 5.12
C PRO A 218 13.69 -14.19 5.61
N PRO A 219 14.53 -15.22 5.86
CA PRO A 219 14.07 -16.53 6.30
C PRO A 219 13.45 -16.46 7.71
N LEU A 220 12.61 -17.44 8.00
CA LEU A 220 12.11 -17.64 9.36
C LEU A 220 13.24 -18.09 10.29
N GLU A 221 13.14 -17.73 11.57
CA GLU A 221 14.01 -18.28 12.60
C GLU A 221 13.81 -19.81 12.76
N ASP A 222 14.86 -20.52 13.12
CA ASP A 222 14.83 -21.99 13.17
C ASP A 222 13.76 -22.55 14.11
N GLY A 223 13.54 -21.88 15.25
CA GLY A 223 12.47 -22.23 16.18
C GLY A 223 11.05 -22.06 15.59
N GLU A 224 10.85 -21.07 14.75
CA GLU A 224 9.59 -20.87 14.05
C GLU A 224 9.40 -21.85 12.91
N LYS A 225 10.47 -22.11 12.12
CA LYS A 225 10.47 -23.17 11.08
C LYS A 225 10.08 -24.52 11.68
N PHE A 226 10.67 -24.88 12.82
CA PHE A 226 10.35 -26.14 13.48
C PHE A 226 8.87 -26.20 13.87
N LYS A 227 8.32 -25.15 14.50
CA LYS A 227 6.89 -25.10 14.86
C LYS A 227 5.97 -25.21 13.65
N LEU A 228 6.27 -24.52 12.56
CA LEU A 228 5.46 -24.58 11.34
C LEU A 228 5.56 -25.94 10.65
N ASN A 229 6.76 -26.54 10.59
CA ASN A 229 6.95 -27.88 10.05
C ASN A 229 6.22 -28.95 10.88
N LEU A 230 6.25 -28.83 12.21
CA LEU A 230 5.49 -29.72 13.08
C LEU A 230 3.98 -29.51 12.89
N ALA A 231 3.52 -28.26 12.79
CA ALA A 231 2.14 -27.94 12.50
C ALA A 231 1.70 -28.50 11.14
N HIS A 232 2.55 -28.43 10.12
CA HIS A 232 2.29 -29.06 8.82
C HIS A 232 2.11 -30.58 8.94
N LYS A 233 3.05 -31.27 9.60
CA LYS A 233 2.96 -32.74 9.78
C LYS A 233 1.70 -33.16 10.54
N LEU A 234 1.31 -32.41 11.58
CA LEU A 234 0.17 -32.75 12.42
C LEU A 234 -1.18 -32.36 11.85
N PHE A 235 -1.24 -31.25 11.09
CA PHE A 235 -2.52 -30.63 10.71
C PHE A 235 -2.79 -30.59 9.19
N ALA A 236 -1.89 -31.10 8.36
CA ALA A 236 -2.15 -31.24 6.92
C ALA A 236 -3.40 -32.13 6.65
N ASN A 237 -3.59 -33.16 7.48
CA ASN A 237 -4.73 -34.06 7.44
C ASN A 237 -5.54 -33.98 8.76
N ALA A 238 -5.87 -32.80 9.19
CA ALA A 238 -6.49 -32.54 10.51
C ALA A 238 -7.86 -33.21 10.74
N ASP A 239 -8.50 -33.69 9.67
CA ASP A 239 -9.80 -34.39 9.77
C ASP A 239 -9.73 -35.76 10.46
N ARG A 240 -8.50 -36.26 10.63
CA ARG A 240 -8.25 -37.56 11.28
C ARG A 240 -8.12 -37.47 12.81
N LEU A 241 -8.01 -36.26 13.38
CA LEU A 241 -7.84 -36.06 14.82
C LEU A 241 -9.18 -35.70 15.49
N PRO A 242 -9.44 -36.15 16.72
CA PRO A 242 -10.57 -35.70 17.52
C PRO A 242 -10.60 -34.17 17.68
N ALA A 243 -11.78 -33.58 17.73
CA ALA A 243 -11.94 -32.12 17.77
C ALA A 243 -11.26 -31.47 19.00
N SER A 244 -11.25 -32.16 20.16
CA SER A 244 -10.59 -31.72 21.39
C SER A 244 -9.07 -31.70 21.26
N GLU A 245 -8.45 -32.74 20.72
CA GLU A 245 -7.00 -32.81 20.53
C GLU A 245 -6.55 -31.81 19.46
N ARG A 246 -7.33 -31.64 18.39
CA ARG A 246 -7.07 -30.64 17.37
C ARG A 246 -7.00 -29.22 17.96
N TYR A 247 -7.84 -28.91 18.94
CA TYR A 247 -7.85 -27.59 19.54
C TYR A 247 -6.64 -27.38 20.47
N LEU A 248 -6.34 -28.31 21.36
CA LEU A 248 -5.24 -28.18 22.34
C LEU A 248 -3.87 -28.10 21.66
N THR A 249 -3.57 -29.01 20.74
CA THR A 249 -2.31 -29.03 19.99
C THR A 249 -2.20 -27.82 19.06
N LYS A 250 -3.26 -27.41 18.40
CA LYS A 250 -3.29 -26.19 17.56
C LYS A 250 -3.13 -24.92 18.43
N LYS A 251 -3.68 -24.90 19.64
CA LYS A 251 -3.52 -23.75 20.55
C LYS A 251 -2.06 -23.54 20.95
N LEU A 252 -1.35 -24.62 21.23
CA LEU A 252 0.07 -24.59 21.61
C LEU A 252 0.99 -24.24 20.43
N LEU A 253 0.78 -24.84 19.27
CA LEU A 253 1.70 -24.67 18.14
C LEU A 253 1.41 -23.42 17.28
N VAL A 254 0.16 -23.09 17.06
CA VAL A 254 -0.24 -22.02 16.15
C VAL A 254 -1.18 -20.99 16.78
N SER A 255 -1.31 -20.98 18.09
CA SER A 255 -2.18 -20.06 18.84
C SER A 255 -3.63 -20.05 18.33
N CYS A 256 -4.18 -21.23 18.06
CA CYS A 256 -5.52 -21.42 17.51
C CYS A 256 -6.60 -20.77 18.38
N ARG A 257 -7.58 -20.12 17.76
CA ARG A 257 -8.73 -19.49 18.42
C ARG A 257 -10.05 -20.26 18.33
N GLY A 258 -10.02 -21.49 17.77
CA GLY A 258 -11.19 -22.36 17.74
C GLY A 258 -12.30 -21.92 16.78
N CYS A 259 -11.97 -21.44 15.60
CA CYS A 259 -12.97 -21.06 14.59
C CYS A 259 -13.69 -22.31 14.01
N PRO A 260 -14.95 -22.18 13.55
CA PRO A 260 -15.73 -23.31 13.01
C PRO A 260 -15.07 -23.97 11.79
N GLU A 261 -14.45 -23.17 10.91
CA GLU A 261 -13.79 -23.63 9.70
C GLU A 261 -12.30 -23.34 9.77
N CYS A 262 -11.48 -24.41 9.72
CA CYS A 262 -10.03 -24.28 9.83
C CYS A 262 -9.38 -24.00 8.48
N ARG A 263 -8.69 -22.88 8.37
CA ARG A 263 -7.98 -22.45 7.15
C ARG A 263 -6.46 -22.65 7.23
N LEU A 264 -5.96 -23.33 8.24
CA LEU A 264 -4.53 -23.55 8.46
C LEU A 264 -3.79 -24.09 7.24
N PRO A 265 -4.25 -25.15 6.54
CA PRO A 265 -3.57 -25.67 5.35
C PRO A 265 -3.45 -24.64 4.23
N SER A 266 -4.47 -23.78 4.03
CA SER A 266 -4.47 -22.75 2.98
C SER A 266 -3.72 -21.48 3.36
N THR A 267 -3.17 -21.41 4.58
CA THR A 267 -2.52 -20.20 5.13
C THR A 267 -1.08 -20.48 5.57
N ALA A 268 -0.41 -21.47 4.97
CA ALA A 268 0.95 -21.90 5.31
C ALA A 268 1.12 -22.15 6.83
N PHE A 269 0.11 -22.71 7.46
CA PHE A 269 0.05 -23.02 8.90
C PHE A 269 0.19 -21.81 9.85
N VAL A 270 0.15 -20.59 9.33
CA VAL A 270 0.00 -19.36 10.13
C VAL A 270 -1.48 -19.07 10.32
N CYS A 271 -1.97 -19.19 11.56
CA CYS A 271 -3.39 -19.02 11.86
C CYS A 271 -3.88 -17.60 11.59
N PRO A 272 -4.80 -17.37 10.64
CA PRO A 272 -5.25 -16.01 10.27
C PRO A 272 -6.07 -15.35 11.38
N GLU A 273 -6.69 -16.13 12.27
CA GLU A 273 -7.48 -15.61 13.40
C GLU A 273 -6.59 -15.02 14.52
N THR A 274 -5.27 -15.20 14.46
CA THR A 274 -4.33 -14.56 15.39
C THR A 274 -4.08 -13.08 15.08
N CYS A 275 -4.63 -12.56 13.99
CA CYS A 275 -4.57 -11.14 13.68
C CYS A 275 -5.28 -10.31 14.78
N PRO A 276 -4.59 -9.36 15.45
CA PRO A 276 -5.19 -8.55 16.51
C PRO A 276 -6.34 -7.65 16.02
N LYS A 277 -6.37 -7.36 14.72
CA LYS A 277 -7.45 -6.59 14.07
C LYS A 277 -8.58 -7.45 13.51
N GLY A 278 -8.56 -8.77 13.70
CA GLY A 278 -9.55 -9.67 13.09
C GLY A 278 -9.51 -9.72 11.55
N MET A 279 -8.40 -9.34 10.93
CA MET A 279 -8.25 -9.31 9.47
C MET A 279 -7.90 -10.68 8.90
N ALA A 280 -8.70 -11.69 9.23
CA ALA A 280 -8.44 -13.07 8.87
C ALA A 280 -8.51 -13.36 7.34
N ASN A 281 -9.13 -12.49 6.57
CA ASN A 281 -9.40 -12.69 5.14
C ASN A 281 -8.46 -11.93 4.18
N GLY A 282 -7.48 -11.25 4.72
CA GLY A 282 -6.47 -10.53 3.93
C GLY A 282 -5.77 -9.44 4.73
N PRO A 283 -4.58 -8.99 4.27
CA PRO A 283 -3.80 -8.00 4.98
C PRO A 283 -4.53 -6.66 5.06
N CYS A 284 -4.46 -5.98 6.21
CA CYS A 284 -5.02 -4.63 6.37
C CYS A 284 -4.20 -3.55 5.65
N GLY A 285 -2.91 -3.82 5.41
CA GLY A 285 -2.01 -2.89 4.77
C GLY A 285 -1.24 -1.98 5.70
N ALA A 286 -1.50 -2.06 6.98
CA ALA A 286 -0.88 -1.19 7.99
C ALA A 286 0.29 -1.87 8.74
N SER A 287 0.87 -2.95 8.18
CA SER A 287 2.14 -3.48 8.67
C SER A 287 3.25 -2.46 8.47
N LYS A 288 4.13 -2.33 9.46
CA LYS A 288 5.32 -1.49 9.40
C LYS A 288 6.31 -2.04 8.35
N ALA A 289 7.31 -1.28 7.99
CA ALA A 289 8.32 -1.69 7.01
C ALA A 289 9.14 -2.89 7.47
N ASN A 290 9.42 -3.01 8.76
CA ASN A 290 10.10 -4.16 9.36
C ASN A 290 9.22 -5.43 9.45
N GLY A 291 7.99 -5.41 8.95
CA GLY A 291 7.06 -6.54 9.02
C GLY A 291 6.22 -6.62 10.29
N GLU A 292 6.43 -5.74 11.27
CA GLU A 292 5.62 -5.70 12.48
C GLU A 292 4.18 -5.22 12.23
N CYS A 293 3.28 -5.68 13.07
CA CYS A 293 1.91 -5.16 13.14
C CYS A 293 1.88 -3.76 13.77
N GLU A 294 1.08 -2.84 13.26
CA GLU A 294 0.93 -1.50 13.85
C GLU A 294 0.34 -1.52 15.28
N HIS A 295 -0.43 -2.54 15.62
CA HIS A 295 -1.06 -2.68 16.95
C HIS A 295 -0.19 -3.39 17.98
N THR A 296 0.77 -4.16 17.55
CA THR A 296 1.61 -4.98 18.42
C THR A 296 3.04 -4.96 17.93
N SER A 297 4.00 -5.21 18.81
CA SER A 297 5.40 -5.43 18.44
C SER A 297 5.66 -6.79 17.76
N LYS A 298 4.60 -7.58 17.51
CA LYS A 298 4.72 -8.88 16.86
C LYS A 298 4.70 -8.73 15.35
N GLU A 299 5.37 -9.64 14.65
CA GLU A 299 5.31 -9.71 13.20
C GLU A 299 3.87 -9.86 12.70
N CYS A 300 3.55 -9.16 11.62
CA CYS A 300 2.28 -9.29 10.93
C CYS A 300 2.11 -10.73 10.40
N ILE A 301 0.97 -11.36 10.63
CA ILE A 301 0.69 -12.72 10.16
C ILE A 301 0.83 -12.88 8.65
N TYR A 302 0.56 -11.82 7.89
CA TYR A 302 0.71 -11.83 6.43
C TYR A 302 2.15 -11.62 5.99
N SER A 303 2.98 -10.92 6.75
CA SER A 303 4.41 -10.86 6.58
C SER A 303 5.03 -12.24 6.83
N LYS A 304 4.65 -12.86 7.95
CA LYS A 304 5.11 -14.20 8.33
C LYS A 304 4.77 -15.27 7.27
N ARG A 305 3.61 -15.18 6.64
CA ARG A 305 3.20 -16.12 5.57
C ARG A 305 4.01 -16.00 4.29
N MET A 306 4.74 -14.90 4.09
CA MET A 306 5.61 -14.69 2.93
C MET A 306 7.02 -15.24 3.14
N ARG A 307 7.38 -15.57 4.35
CA ARG A 307 8.67 -16.14 4.78
C ARG A 307 8.58 -17.66 4.86
#